data_87167c3bc8cbd05afa7c221bc7f85f47
#
_entry.id   87167c3bc8cbd05afa7c221bc7f85f47
#
_cell.length_a   1.000
_cell.length_b   1.000
_cell.length_c   1.000
_cell.angle_alpha   90.00
_cell.angle_beta   90.00
_cell.angle_gamma   90.00
#
_symmetry.space_group_name_H-M   'P 1'
#
loop_
_entity.id
_entity.type
_entity.pdbx_description
1 polymer ?
#
loop_
_entity_poly.entity_id
_entity_poly.type
_entity_poly.pdbx_seq_one_letter_code
_entity_poly.pdbx_strand_id
1 'polypeptide(L)'
;MNHFVLCCCLIYLFSFLLGCQSPSPPKGTIVKVERVVSGQTLEVLIVSEAQPSIQQVRLLGINAPDLKQEPWGMAAKKRLQELISEQKGGDLVLQSVLLELGEPEKDRFGRRLAYVWHDGILVNEQLVAQGYVFADGQSSLKTEYSEKLLRAQEYARLMGYGIWNPKQPIRLTPKEFRAKKTSQNK
;
A
#
# COMPACT_ATOMS: atom_id res chain seq x y z
N MET A 1 47.59 22.71 -25.55
CA MET A 1 46.12 22.66 -25.84
C MET A 1 45.44 21.32 -25.45
N ASN A 2 46.18 20.21 -25.40
CA ASN A 2 45.59 18.88 -25.15
C ASN A 2 45.34 18.53 -23.67
N HIS A 3 46.09 19.10 -22.74
CA HIS A 3 45.89 18.79 -21.30
C HIS A 3 44.63 19.43 -20.70
N PHE A 4 44.23 20.60 -21.20
CA PHE A 4 43.02 21.28 -20.73
C PHE A 4 41.73 20.54 -21.14
N VAL A 5 41.68 20.03 -22.39
CA VAL A 5 40.57 19.24 -22.90
C VAL A 5 40.46 17.90 -22.17
N LEU A 6 41.56 17.24 -21.88
CA LEU A 6 41.60 15.98 -21.15
C LEU A 6 41.09 16.13 -19.70
N CYS A 7 41.48 17.27 -19.06
CA CYS A 7 41.03 17.56 -17.69
C CYS A 7 39.53 17.88 -17.64
N CYS A 8 38.98 18.61 -18.62
CA CYS A 8 37.54 18.85 -18.73
C CYS A 8 36.74 17.57 -18.97
N CYS A 9 37.23 16.67 -19.83
CA CYS A 9 36.57 15.38 -20.08
C CYS A 9 36.56 14.49 -18.83
N LEU A 10 37.62 14.47 -18.03
CA LEU A 10 37.69 13.72 -16.77
C LEU A 10 36.72 14.27 -15.72
N ILE A 11 36.54 15.59 -15.64
CA ILE A 11 35.58 16.23 -14.71
C ILE A 11 34.14 15.92 -15.14
N TYR A 12 33.84 15.92 -16.42
CA TYR A 12 32.52 15.53 -16.94
C TYR A 12 32.21 14.04 -16.69
N LEU A 13 33.20 13.14 -16.84
CA LEU A 13 33.00 11.72 -16.55
C LEU A 13 32.76 11.46 -15.05
N PHE A 14 33.40 12.22 -14.17
CA PHE A 14 33.24 12.09 -12.72
C PHE A 14 31.89 12.62 -12.22
N SER A 15 31.28 13.58 -12.92
CA SER A 15 29.94 14.12 -12.58
C SER A 15 28.80 13.13 -12.86
N PHE A 16 29.01 12.14 -13.74
CA PHE A 16 28.01 11.10 -14.06
C PHE A 16 27.94 9.97 -13.02
N LEU A 17 28.89 9.89 -12.10
CA LEU A 17 28.93 8.86 -11.04
C LEU A 17 28.22 9.29 -9.75
N LEU A 18 27.73 10.53 -9.67
CA LEU A 18 27.02 11.05 -8.49
C LEU A 18 25.51 11.01 -8.71
N GLY A 19 24.88 9.84 -8.61
CA GLY A 19 23.47 9.94 -8.57
C GLY A 19 22.58 8.77 -8.85
N CYS A 20 22.71 7.73 -8.14
CA CYS A 20 21.56 6.90 -7.77
C CYS A 20 21.77 6.43 -6.34
N GLN A 21 21.43 7.26 -5.38
CA GLN A 21 21.20 6.76 -4.03
C GLN A 21 19.92 5.94 -4.12
N SER A 22 20.05 4.62 -4.17
CA SER A 22 18.92 3.72 -3.98
C SER A 22 18.29 4.07 -2.63
N PRO A 23 16.96 4.28 -2.57
CA PRO A 23 16.30 4.56 -1.30
C PRO A 23 16.65 3.43 -0.32
N SER A 24 16.92 3.80 0.93
CA SER A 24 17.22 2.83 1.98
C SER A 24 16.09 1.80 2.04
N PRO A 25 16.40 0.51 2.20
CA PRO A 25 15.35 -0.49 2.34
C PRO A 25 14.45 -0.14 3.52
N PRO A 26 13.12 -0.38 3.41
CA PRO A 26 12.21 -0.10 4.49
C PRO A 26 12.58 -0.89 5.74
N LYS A 27 12.48 -0.25 6.92
CA LYS A 27 12.74 -0.88 8.21
C LYS A 27 11.45 -1.51 8.72
N GLY A 28 11.48 -2.78 9.11
CA GLY A 28 10.26 -3.43 9.59
C GLY A 28 10.46 -4.88 10.00
N THR A 29 9.34 -5.53 10.29
CA THR A 29 9.31 -6.94 10.71
C THR A 29 8.70 -7.78 9.60
N ILE A 30 9.36 -8.87 9.22
CA ILE A 30 8.80 -9.84 8.27
C ILE A 30 7.80 -10.73 9.02
N VAL A 31 6.61 -10.85 8.47
CA VAL A 31 5.52 -11.66 9.01
C VAL A 31 4.89 -12.54 7.94
N LYS A 32 4.39 -13.71 8.34
CA LYS A 32 3.63 -14.58 7.46
C LYS A 32 2.19 -14.09 7.36
N VAL A 33 1.68 -13.92 6.15
CA VAL A 33 0.25 -13.61 5.94
C VAL A 33 -0.56 -14.90 5.98
N GLU A 34 -1.57 -14.92 6.85
CA GLU A 34 -2.49 -16.05 6.97
C GLU A 34 -3.75 -15.82 6.13
N ARG A 35 -4.26 -14.58 6.09
CA ARG A 35 -5.48 -14.26 5.36
C ARG A 35 -5.59 -12.79 4.97
N VAL A 36 -6.16 -12.52 3.78
CA VAL A 36 -6.62 -11.19 3.39
C VAL A 36 -8.07 -11.02 3.83
N VAL A 37 -8.32 -10.08 4.75
CA VAL A 37 -9.66 -9.82 5.30
C VAL A 37 -10.47 -8.90 4.38
N SER A 38 -9.85 -7.80 3.94
CA SER A 38 -10.46 -6.81 3.04
C SER A 38 -9.38 -6.15 2.19
N GLY A 39 -9.73 -5.22 1.31
CA GLY A 39 -8.75 -4.44 0.52
C GLY A 39 -7.78 -3.57 1.32
N GLN A 40 -7.84 -3.61 2.65
CA GLN A 40 -6.98 -2.81 3.53
C GLN A 40 -6.65 -3.49 4.86
N THR A 41 -6.97 -4.78 5.02
CA THR A 41 -6.76 -5.49 6.29
C THR A 41 -6.28 -6.91 6.02
N LEU A 42 -5.19 -7.26 6.69
CA LEU A 42 -4.58 -8.60 6.69
C LEU A 42 -4.71 -9.23 8.06
N GLU A 43 -4.71 -10.55 8.12
CA GLU A 43 -4.37 -11.34 9.29
C GLU A 43 -2.99 -11.95 9.08
N VAL A 44 -2.12 -11.74 10.06
CA VAL A 44 -0.71 -12.16 10.00
C VAL A 44 -0.34 -12.94 11.25
N LEU A 45 0.56 -13.89 11.10
CA LEU A 45 1.16 -14.60 12.20
C LEU A 45 2.36 -13.81 12.73
N ILE A 46 2.26 -13.34 13.97
CA ILE A 46 3.37 -12.73 14.70
C ILE A 46 3.99 -13.79 15.59
N VAL A 47 5.25 -14.07 15.33
CA VAL A 47 6.06 -14.96 16.19
C VAL A 47 6.75 -14.10 17.22
N SER A 48 6.29 -14.12 18.47
CA SER A 48 6.93 -13.48 19.62
C SER A 48 7.58 -14.52 20.50
N GLU A 49 8.49 -14.09 21.40
CA GLU A 49 9.18 -14.98 22.34
C GLU A 49 8.21 -15.75 23.26
N ALA A 50 7.02 -15.17 23.55
CA ALA A 50 6.02 -15.80 24.42
C ALA A 50 5.22 -16.87 23.69
N GLN A 51 4.49 -16.52 22.64
CA GLN A 51 3.69 -17.46 21.81
C GLN A 51 3.35 -16.84 20.45
N PRO A 52 3.26 -17.66 19.37
CA PRO A 52 2.73 -17.22 18.09
C PRO A 52 1.26 -16.76 18.24
N SER A 53 0.91 -15.64 17.62
CA SER A 53 -0.45 -15.12 17.64
C SER A 53 -0.86 -14.54 16.29
N ILE A 54 -2.12 -14.77 15.90
CA ILE A 54 -2.70 -14.14 14.72
C ILE A 54 -3.17 -12.73 15.11
N GLN A 55 -2.67 -11.74 14.40
CA GLN A 55 -3.03 -10.33 14.62
C GLN A 55 -3.54 -9.69 13.34
N GLN A 56 -4.45 -8.74 13.49
CA GLN A 56 -4.92 -7.94 12.36
C GLN A 56 -4.00 -6.75 12.11
N VAL A 57 -3.69 -6.54 10.83
CA VAL A 57 -2.94 -5.39 10.32
C VAL A 57 -3.84 -4.55 9.44
N ARG A 58 -3.97 -3.26 9.76
CA ARG A 58 -4.65 -2.24 8.96
C ARG A 58 -3.59 -1.50 8.14
N LEU A 59 -3.70 -1.55 6.82
CA LEU A 59 -2.80 -0.84 5.92
C LEU A 59 -2.99 0.68 6.08
N LEU A 60 -1.89 1.39 6.37
CA LEU A 60 -1.87 2.83 6.60
C LEU A 60 -2.05 3.64 5.31
N GLY A 61 -2.55 4.87 5.45
CA GLY A 61 -2.63 5.85 4.37
C GLY A 61 -3.61 5.53 3.26
N ILE A 62 -4.37 4.43 3.38
CA ILE A 62 -5.35 4.02 2.36
C ILE A 62 -6.73 3.74 2.96
N ASN A 63 -7.76 3.85 2.14
CA ASN A 63 -9.14 3.58 2.51
C ASN A 63 -9.84 2.77 1.41
N ALA A 64 -10.03 1.47 1.68
CA ALA A 64 -10.66 0.56 0.72
C ALA A 64 -12.19 0.65 0.77
N PRO A 65 -12.87 0.40 -0.36
CA PRO A 65 -14.30 0.16 -0.39
C PRO A 65 -14.70 -0.96 0.58
N ASP A 66 -15.86 -0.81 1.24
CA ASP A 66 -16.45 -1.86 2.07
C ASP A 66 -16.71 -3.11 1.21
N LEU A 67 -16.60 -4.30 1.78
CA LEU A 67 -16.86 -5.54 1.03
C LEU A 67 -18.26 -5.58 0.39
N LYS A 68 -19.23 -4.84 0.96
CA LYS A 68 -20.58 -4.68 0.42
C LYS A 68 -20.71 -3.58 -0.64
N GLN A 69 -19.64 -2.83 -0.94
CA GLN A 69 -19.59 -1.90 -2.07
C GLN A 69 -19.18 -2.63 -3.34
N GLU A 70 -20.11 -3.35 -3.92
CA GLU A 70 -19.86 -4.11 -5.16
C GLU A 70 -19.69 -3.19 -6.37
N PRO A 71 -18.79 -3.57 -7.31
CA PRO A 71 -17.87 -4.72 -7.25
C PRO A 71 -16.57 -4.41 -6.49
N TRP A 72 -16.40 -3.17 -6.03
CA TRP A 72 -15.11 -2.56 -5.66
C TRP A 72 -14.51 -3.14 -4.38
N GLY A 73 -15.33 -3.48 -3.39
CA GLY A 73 -14.84 -4.06 -2.14
C GLY A 73 -14.16 -5.42 -2.34
N MET A 74 -14.80 -6.30 -3.12
CA MET A 74 -14.23 -7.60 -3.45
C MET A 74 -13.05 -7.49 -4.42
N ALA A 75 -13.10 -6.55 -5.38
CA ALA A 75 -12.00 -6.29 -6.30
C ALA A 75 -10.75 -5.82 -5.54
N ALA A 76 -10.89 -4.89 -4.60
CA ALA A 76 -9.78 -4.42 -3.76
C ALA A 76 -9.18 -5.54 -2.90
N LYS A 77 -10.02 -6.39 -2.30
CA LYS A 77 -9.57 -7.56 -1.55
C LYS A 77 -8.78 -8.54 -2.42
N LYS A 78 -9.31 -8.89 -3.59
CA LYS A 78 -8.66 -9.79 -4.54
C LYS A 78 -7.31 -9.22 -4.99
N ARG A 79 -7.27 -7.91 -5.31
CA ARG A 79 -6.02 -7.27 -5.74
C ARG A 79 -4.96 -7.25 -4.65
N LEU A 80 -5.32 -6.97 -3.41
CA LEU A 80 -4.40 -7.08 -2.28
C LEU A 80 -3.84 -8.51 -2.16
N GLN A 81 -4.68 -9.53 -2.30
CA GLN A 81 -4.25 -10.93 -2.30
C GLN A 81 -3.25 -11.23 -3.42
N GLU A 82 -3.53 -10.79 -4.65
CA GLU A 82 -2.63 -10.97 -5.80
C GLU A 82 -1.26 -10.30 -5.58
N LEU A 83 -1.24 -9.08 -4.99
CA LEU A 83 -0.01 -8.33 -4.76
C LEU A 83 0.93 -8.96 -3.73
N ILE A 84 0.42 -9.83 -2.85
CA ILE A 84 1.20 -10.48 -1.79
C ILE A 84 1.21 -12.01 -1.94
N SER A 85 0.97 -12.52 -3.14
CA SER A 85 0.95 -13.95 -3.44
C SER A 85 1.88 -14.27 -4.60
N GLU A 86 2.40 -15.49 -4.57
CA GLU A 86 3.06 -16.11 -5.71
C GLU A 86 2.17 -17.20 -6.33
N GLN A 87 2.30 -17.40 -7.63
CA GLN A 87 1.61 -18.47 -8.32
C GLN A 87 2.43 -19.77 -8.21
N LYS A 88 1.87 -20.79 -7.57
CA LYS A 88 2.48 -22.12 -7.43
C LYS A 88 1.46 -23.19 -7.83
N GLY A 89 1.80 -23.96 -8.86
CA GLY A 89 0.94 -25.06 -9.31
C GLY A 89 -0.45 -24.66 -9.81
N GLY A 90 -0.65 -23.39 -10.19
CA GLY A 90 -1.95 -22.84 -10.59
C GLY A 90 -2.69 -22.09 -9.47
N ASP A 91 -2.27 -22.25 -8.23
CA ASP A 91 -2.88 -21.60 -7.06
C ASP A 91 -2.09 -20.37 -6.62
N LEU A 92 -2.80 -19.37 -6.04
CA LEU A 92 -2.20 -18.21 -5.38
C LEU A 92 -1.86 -18.56 -3.94
N VAL A 93 -0.56 -18.58 -3.62
CA VAL A 93 -0.04 -18.85 -2.28
C VAL A 93 0.42 -17.56 -1.64
N LEU A 94 -0.22 -17.17 -0.52
CA LEU A 94 0.15 -15.99 0.26
C LEU A 94 1.60 -16.08 0.75
N GLN A 95 2.34 -15.00 0.58
CA GLN A 95 3.74 -14.90 0.96
C GLN A 95 3.92 -14.11 2.27
N SER A 96 5.15 -14.13 2.77
CA SER A 96 5.53 -13.23 3.86
C SER A 96 5.68 -11.81 3.34
N VAL A 97 5.33 -10.84 4.21
CA VAL A 97 5.44 -9.41 3.92
C VAL A 97 6.25 -8.71 5.00
N LEU A 98 6.87 -7.59 4.67
CA LEU A 98 7.50 -6.74 5.66
C LEU A 98 6.50 -5.69 6.13
N LEU A 99 6.33 -5.57 7.44
CA LEU A 99 5.50 -4.56 8.09
C LEU A 99 6.39 -3.43 8.63
N GLU A 100 6.21 -2.25 8.09
CA GLU A 100 6.74 -1.01 8.64
C GLU A 100 5.64 -0.35 9.47
N LEU A 101 5.79 -0.40 10.81
CA LEU A 101 4.77 0.07 11.74
C LEU A 101 4.65 1.59 11.71
N GLY A 102 3.43 2.07 11.85
CA GLY A 102 3.13 3.49 12.01
C GLY A 102 3.13 3.96 13.46
N GLU A 103 2.98 5.25 13.64
CA GLU A 103 2.74 5.88 14.94
C GLU A 103 1.35 6.52 14.96
N PRO A 104 0.45 6.09 15.86
CA PRO A 104 0.60 4.98 16.81
C PRO A 104 0.66 3.60 16.14
N GLU A 105 1.25 2.61 16.80
CA GLU A 105 1.35 1.23 16.26
C GLU A 105 0.01 0.51 16.12
N LYS A 106 -1.01 0.93 16.89
CA LYS A 106 -2.34 0.30 16.91
C LYS A 106 -3.45 1.33 16.85
N ASP A 107 -4.53 0.95 16.19
CA ASP A 107 -5.76 1.72 16.23
C ASP A 107 -6.61 1.40 17.48
N ARG A 108 -7.73 2.14 17.64
CA ARG A 108 -8.69 1.95 18.75
C ARG A 108 -9.34 0.57 18.79
N PHE A 109 -9.22 -0.23 17.74
CA PHE A 109 -9.73 -1.60 17.65
C PHE A 109 -8.65 -2.65 17.92
N GLY A 110 -7.43 -2.24 18.27
CA GLY A 110 -6.30 -3.11 18.56
C GLY A 110 -5.58 -3.65 17.32
N ARG A 111 -5.96 -3.22 16.10
CA ARG A 111 -5.28 -3.64 14.87
C ARG A 111 -3.95 -2.91 14.75
N ARG A 112 -2.90 -3.61 14.34
CA ARG A 112 -1.61 -2.98 14.01
C ARG A 112 -1.79 -2.06 12.79
N LEU A 113 -1.17 -0.90 12.86
CA LEU A 113 -1.13 0.08 11.77
C LEU A 113 0.22 -0.04 11.07
N ALA A 114 0.24 -0.38 9.78
CA ALA A 114 1.51 -0.57 9.06
C ALA A 114 1.42 -0.19 7.58
N TYR A 115 2.56 0.19 7.03
CA TYR A 115 2.85 0.07 5.60
C TYR A 115 3.30 -1.36 5.31
N VAL A 116 2.82 -1.92 4.22
CA VAL A 116 3.07 -3.31 3.83
C VAL A 116 3.96 -3.32 2.60
N TRP A 117 5.08 -4.05 2.70
CA TRP A 117 6.04 -4.20 1.62
C TRP A 117 6.13 -5.67 1.22
N HIS A 118 6.14 -5.91 -0.09
CA HIS A 118 6.36 -7.22 -0.68
C HIS A 118 7.31 -7.08 -1.86
N ASP A 119 8.41 -7.83 -1.87
CA ASP A 119 9.46 -7.78 -2.89
C ASP A 119 9.97 -6.36 -3.20
N GLY A 120 10.17 -5.54 -2.15
CA GLY A 120 10.63 -4.16 -2.28
C GLY A 120 9.57 -3.18 -2.80
N ILE A 121 8.32 -3.63 -2.99
CA ILE A 121 7.21 -2.82 -3.49
C ILE A 121 6.30 -2.43 -2.33
N LEU A 122 5.95 -1.14 -2.23
CA LEU A 122 4.95 -0.64 -1.29
C LEU A 122 3.54 -1.03 -1.76
N VAL A 123 2.96 -2.06 -1.16
CA VAL A 123 1.65 -2.63 -1.52
C VAL A 123 0.53 -1.58 -1.41
N ASN A 124 0.59 -0.72 -0.38
CA ASN A 124 -0.35 0.39 -0.17
C ASN A 124 -0.42 1.31 -1.40
N GLU A 125 0.74 1.68 -1.95
CA GLU A 125 0.85 2.53 -3.13
C GLU A 125 0.31 1.84 -4.39
N GLN A 126 0.64 0.57 -4.58
CA GLN A 126 0.18 -0.20 -5.74
C GLN A 126 -1.34 -0.30 -5.79
N LEU A 127 -1.99 -0.50 -4.65
CA LEU A 127 -3.45 -0.52 -4.56
C LEU A 127 -4.07 0.83 -4.96
N VAL A 128 -3.45 1.93 -4.54
CA VAL A 128 -3.90 3.30 -4.90
C VAL A 128 -3.65 3.59 -6.37
N ALA A 129 -2.42 3.35 -6.87
CA ALA A 129 -2.02 3.64 -8.25
C ALA A 129 -2.87 2.88 -9.29
N GLN A 130 -3.36 1.71 -8.92
CA GLN A 130 -4.22 0.88 -9.76
C GLN A 130 -5.72 1.14 -9.54
N GLY A 131 -6.06 2.12 -8.69
CA GLY A 131 -7.44 2.54 -8.47
C GLY A 131 -8.30 1.53 -7.71
N TYR A 132 -7.75 0.68 -6.85
CA TYR A 132 -8.56 -0.25 -6.04
C TYR A 132 -8.98 0.35 -4.71
N VAL A 133 -8.24 1.35 -4.21
CA VAL A 133 -8.49 2.00 -2.93
C VAL A 133 -8.24 3.51 -3.06
N PHE A 134 -8.75 4.28 -2.10
CA PHE A 134 -8.45 5.71 -1.98
C PHE A 134 -7.19 5.92 -1.16
N ALA A 135 -6.41 6.95 -1.47
CA ALA A 135 -5.46 7.51 -0.52
C ALA A 135 -6.23 8.19 0.63
N ASP A 136 -5.80 7.98 1.87
CA ASP A 136 -6.41 8.63 3.04
C ASP A 136 -5.78 10.00 3.28
N GLY A 137 -6.18 10.98 2.45
CA GLY A 137 -5.71 12.36 2.55
C GLY A 137 -6.24 13.13 3.77
N GLN A 138 -7.17 12.54 4.54
CA GLN A 138 -7.77 13.15 5.73
C GLN A 138 -7.18 12.60 7.04
N SER A 139 -6.27 11.63 6.96
CA SER A 139 -5.56 11.16 8.15
C SER A 139 -4.76 12.32 8.74
N SER A 140 -4.94 12.58 10.02
CA SER A 140 -4.12 13.51 10.80
C SER A 140 -2.66 13.04 10.88
N LEU A 141 -2.40 11.79 10.51
CA LEU A 141 -1.08 11.19 10.44
C LEU A 141 -0.46 11.50 9.07
N LYS A 142 0.21 12.66 8.97
CA LYS A 142 1.10 12.94 7.84
C LYS A 142 2.33 12.03 8.00
N THR A 143 2.43 11.04 7.15
CA THR A 143 3.57 10.12 7.07
C THR A 143 4.42 10.48 5.85
N GLU A 144 5.64 9.98 5.78
CA GLU A 144 6.51 10.16 4.63
C GLU A 144 5.89 9.66 3.31
N TYR A 145 4.95 8.70 3.39
CA TYR A 145 4.26 8.13 2.22
C TYR A 145 2.98 8.88 1.83
N SER A 146 2.52 9.86 2.62
CA SER A 146 1.26 10.55 2.37
C SER A 146 1.23 11.22 0.98
N GLU A 147 2.28 11.96 0.62
CA GLU A 147 2.38 12.60 -0.69
C GLU A 147 2.52 11.58 -1.82
N LYS A 148 3.25 10.50 -1.58
CA LYS A 148 3.44 9.42 -2.56
C LYS A 148 2.09 8.76 -2.89
N LEU A 149 1.27 8.47 -1.89
CA LEU A 149 -0.07 7.91 -2.05
C LEU A 149 -1.02 8.89 -2.75
N LEU A 150 -0.95 10.18 -2.44
CA LEU A 150 -1.76 11.19 -3.12
C LEU A 150 -1.39 11.30 -4.61
N ARG A 151 -0.11 11.32 -4.96
CA ARG A 151 0.35 11.31 -6.36
C ARG A 151 -0.10 10.04 -7.09
N ALA A 152 -0.03 8.89 -6.44
CA ALA A 152 -0.52 7.63 -6.99
C ALA A 152 -2.03 7.68 -7.27
N GLN A 153 -2.81 8.31 -6.38
CA GLN A 153 -4.25 8.51 -6.59
C GLN A 153 -4.54 9.43 -7.77
N GLU A 154 -3.84 10.57 -7.88
CA GLU A 154 -4.01 11.48 -9.03
C GLU A 154 -3.70 10.76 -10.34
N TYR A 155 -2.65 9.96 -10.38
CA TYR A 155 -2.34 9.12 -11.54
C TYR A 155 -3.50 8.16 -11.87
N ALA A 156 -4.00 7.42 -10.89
CA ALA A 156 -5.13 6.50 -11.09
C ALA A 156 -6.39 7.21 -11.61
N ARG A 157 -6.68 8.44 -11.12
CA ARG A 157 -7.79 9.27 -11.57
C ARG A 157 -7.63 9.72 -13.02
N LEU A 158 -6.46 10.22 -13.39
CA LEU A 158 -6.17 10.67 -14.76
C LEU A 158 -6.30 9.52 -15.76
N MET A 159 -5.86 8.33 -15.37
CA MET A 159 -5.91 7.13 -16.21
C MET A 159 -7.28 6.44 -16.20
N GLY A 160 -8.20 6.83 -15.32
CA GLY A 160 -9.51 6.20 -15.18
C GLY A 160 -9.43 4.75 -14.67
N TYR A 161 -8.48 4.43 -13.79
CA TYR A 161 -8.30 3.08 -13.28
C TYR A 161 -9.26 2.73 -12.15
N GLY A 162 -9.72 1.49 -12.13
CA GLY A 162 -10.50 0.90 -11.06
C GLY A 162 -11.72 1.75 -10.67
N ILE A 163 -11.78 2.20 -9.41
CA ILE A 163 -12.85 3.04 -8.85
C ILE A 163 -13.05 4.38 -9.59
N TRP A 164 -12.07 4.81 -10.39
CA TRP A 164 -12.08 6.04 -11.19
C TRP A 164 -12.55 5.81 -12.63
N ASN A 165 -12.91 4.56 -13.01
CA ASN A 165 -13.34 4.25 -14.38
C ASN A 165 -14.61 5.03 -14.74
N PRO A 166 -14.59 5.89 -15.78
CA PRO A 166 -15.73 6.71 -16.14
C PRO A 166 -16.99 5.91 -16.55
N LYS A 167 -16.81 4.66 -17.02
CA LYS A 167 -17.93 3.78 -17.37
C LYS A 167 -18.59 3.15 -16.13
N GLN A 168 -17.85 2.97 -15.03
CA GLN A 168 -18.37 2.37 -13.81
C GLN A 168 -17.65 2.96 -12.58
N PRO A 169 -17.82 4.28 -12.31
CA PRO A 169 -17.16 4.88 -11.17
C PRO A 169 -17.79 4.44 -9.84
N ILE A 170 -17.00 4.45 -8.78
CA ILE A 170 -17.55 4.29 -7.44
C ILE A 170 -18.42 5.51 -7.10
N ARG A 171 -19.65 5.29 -6.65
CA ARG A 171 -20.61 6.40 -6.40
C ARG A 171 -20.49 7.03 -5.04
N LEU A 172 -20.06 6.26 -4.04
CA LEU A 172 -19.88 6.69 -2.67
C LEU A 172 -18.46 6.34 -2.22
N THR A 173 -17.80 7.27 -1.56
CA THR A 173 -16.55 6.96 -0.90
C THR A 173 -16.79 5.91 0.21
N PRO A 174 -15.77 5.17 0.64
CA PRO A 174 -15.90 4.22 1.74
C PRO A 174 -16.45 4.86 3.03
N LYS A 175 -16.13 6.13 3.29
CA LYS A 175 -16.61 6.89 4.44
C LYS A 175 -18.11 7.17 4.35
N GLU A 176 -18.57 7.68 3.21
CA GLU A 176 -19.98 7.95 2.95
C GLU A 176 -20.83 6.69 2.98
N PHE A 177 -20.32 5.59 2.40
CA PHE A 177 -21.02 4.31 2.43
C PHE A 177 -21.22 3.80 3.86
N ARG A 178 -20.17 3.85 4.70
CA ARG A 178 -20.28 3.47 6.12
C ARG A 178 -21.24 4.38 6.89
N ALA A 179 -21.21 5.69 6.66
CA ALA A 179 -22.11 6.63 7.30
C ALA A 179 -23.59 6.34 6.94
N LYS A 180 -23.89 6.11 5.64
CA LYS A 180 -25.23 5.75 5.17
C LYS A 180 -25.74 4.47 5.81
N LYS A 181 -24.89 3.44 5.91
CA LYS A 181 -25.25 2.16 6.54
C LYS A 181 -25.57 2.32 8.03
N THR A 182 -24.84 3.17 8.76
CA THR A 182 -25.11 3.42 10.19
C THR A 182 -26.45 4.14 10.39
N SER A 183 -26.83 5.03 9.46
CA SER A 183 -28.10 5.76 9.52
C SER A 183 -29.32 4.87 9.21
N GLN A 184 -29.14 3.80 8.44
CA GLN A 184 -30.22 2.86 8.08
C GLN A 184 -30.47 1.78 9.15
N ASN A 185 -29.55 1.61 10.09
CA ASN A 185 -29.65 0.63 11.17
C ASN A 185 -30.10 1.27 12.52
N LYS A 186 -30.47 2.55 12.51
CA LYS A 186 -31.12 3.26 13.63
C LYS A 186 -32.60 3.43 13.35
#